data_a1435f599ebce1a5f123bd2e424851f0
#
_entry.id   a1435f599ebce1a5f123bd2e424851f0
#
_cell.length_a   1.000
_cell.length_b   1.000
_cell.length_c   1.000
_cell.angle_alpha   90.00
_cell.angle_beta   90.00
_cell.angle_gamma   90.00
#
_symmetry.space_group_name_H-M   'P 1'
#
loop_
_entity.id
_entity.type
_entity.pdbx_description
1 polymer ?
#
loop_
_entity_poly.entity_id
_entity_poly.type
_entity_poly.pdbx_seq_one_letter_code
_entity_poly.pdbx_strand_id
1 'polypeptide(L)'
;MKKFICILLCVLMCAATVALVACDKKEETLKFGMGVHISASATDATADKEGQGKATINVAVITVDAEGKVVACQIDTADNTVKYTAEGKAVANDGFKTKYELGNDYNMVTYGGAAKEWFEQADAFESVVVGKTLDEIKALVAEGGKGTDAVINAGCTITVTEFVGAIEKAFANLADSNATASSTLKLGMSTEQSTADATEDKNGSNQVATTIVAAAIDAEGKVVAAANDCVQVKFTFDAAGVSTYDATKAAQSKRELGANYGMVAYGNAAKEWFEQADAFNALCVGKTVAEIVALCGADNYGTDEVKTAGCTILVDGFTKAADKLD
;
A
#
# COMPACT_ATOMS: atom_id res chain seq x y z
N MET A 1 -29.66 -13.98 83.24
CA MET A 1 -28.42 -14.77 83.36
C MET A 1 -28.04 -15.25 81.97
N LYS A 2 -27.09 -14.75 81.43
CA LYS A 2 -26.15 -15.07 80.36
C LYS A 2 -25.77 -13.81 79.60
N LYS A 3 -24.59 -13.36 79.91
CA LYS A 3 -23.96 -12.17 79.32
C LYS A 3 -23.49 -12.55 77.91
N PHE A 4 -23.92 -11.82 76.89
CA PHE A 4 -23.30 -11.86 75.58
C PHE A 4 -22.36 -10.69 75.47
N ILE A 5 -21.05 -10.99 75.36
CA ILE A 5 -19.98 -10.05 75.08
C ILE A 5 -19.97 -9.87 73.60
N CYS A 6 -20.29 -8.63 73.15
CA CYS A 6 -20.09 -8.22 71.75
C CYS A 6 -18.64 -7.77 71.59
N ILE A 7 -17.81 -8.54 70.93
CA ILE A 7 -16.47 -8.12 70.50
C ILE A 7 -16.62 -7.28 69.26
N LEU A 8 -16.43 -5.98 69.39
CA LEU A 8 -16.36 -5.06 68.27
C LEU A 8 -14.99 -5.15 67.61
N LEU A 9 -14.92 -5.85 66.50
CA LEU A 9 -13.68 -5.95 65.71
C LEU A 9 -13.56 -4.65 64.88
N CYS A 10 -12.72 -3.70 65.33
CA CYS A 10 -12.30 -2.57 64.50
C CYS A 10 -11.37 -3.08 63.40
N VAL A 11 -11.89 -3.26 62.20
CA VAL A 11 -11.08 -3.42 61.00
C VAL A 11 -10.51 -2.07 60.61
N LEU A 12 -9.27 -1.82 60.94
CA LEU A 12 -8.50 -0.69 60.42
C LEU A 12 -8.28 -0.95 58.92
N MET A 13 -9.07 -0.32 58.05
CA MET A 13 -8.75 -0.21 56.62
C MET A 13 -7.57 0.77 56.50
N CYS A 14 -6.36 0.22 56.46
CA CYS A 14 -5.25 0.93 55.84
C CYS A 14 -5.57 1.08 54.33
N ALA A 15 -6.10 2.21 53.93
CA ALA A 15 -6.11 2.63 52.55
C ALA A 15 -4.67 2.87 52.14
N ALA A 16 -4.00 1.79 51.68
CA ALA A 16 -2.79 1.95 50.88
C ALA A 16 -3.22 2.57 49.56
N THR A 17 -3.12 3.88 49.47
CA THR A 17 -3.07 4.55 48.17
C THR A 17 -1.80 4.08 47.49
N VAL A 18 -1.94 3.02 46.69
CA VAL A 18 -0.96 2.70 45.67
C VAL A 18 -1.09 3.86 44.69
N ALA A 19 -0.24 4.84 44.83
CA ALA A 19 0.05 5.76 43.77
C ALA A 19 0.62 4.88 42.63
N LEU A 20 -0.25 4.55 41.67
CA LEU A 20 0.19 4.15 40.34
C LEU A 20 0.98 5.34 39.81
N VAL A 21 2.27 5.36 40.07
CA VAL A 21 3.21 6.09 39.24
C VAL A 21 3.12 5.34 37.90
N ALA A 22 2.22 5.77 37.04
CA ALA A 22 2.31 5.49 35.64
C ALA A 22 3.67 6.08 35.24
N CYS A 23 4.69 5.22 35.25
CA CYS A 23 5.90 5.51 34.53
C CYS A 23 5.43 5.57 33.07
N ASP A 24 5.26 6.78 32.53
CA ASP A 24 5.15 7.00 31.10
C ASP A 24 6.46 6.49 30.49
N LYS A 25 6.56 5.18 30.33
CA LYS A 25 7.56 4.61 29.41
C LYS A 25 7.08 5.09 28.05
N LYS A 26 7.77 6.09 27.50
CA LYS A 26 7.62 6.44 26.09
C LYS A 26 7.73 5.15 25.31
N GLU A 27 6.69 4.79 24.54
CA GLU A 27 6.75 3.62 23.69
C GLU A 27 7.96 3.73 22.77
N GLU A 28 8.60 2.60 22.53
CA GLU A 28 9.73 2.54 21.62
C GLU A 28 9.26 2.84 20.19
N THR A 29 9.98 3.72 19.51
CA THR A 29 9.67 4.07 18.13
C THR A 29 10.18 2.98 17.20
N LEU A 30 9.39 2.69 16.17
CA LEU A 30 9.64 1.67 15.16
C LEU A 30 10.14 2.31 13.87
N LYS A 31 10.87 1.56 13.05
CA LYS A 31 11.11 1.93 11.67
C LYS A 31 9.86 1.64 10.86
N PHE A 32 9.60 2.48 9.86
CA PHE A 32 8.47 2.36 8.95
C PHE A 32 8.98 2.22 7.51
N GLY A 33 8.40 1.30 6.74
CA GLY A 33 8.77 1.09 5.35
C GLY A 33 7.60 0.64 4.49
N MET A 34 7.63 1.04 3.23
CA MET A 34 6.69 0.63 2.19
C MET A 34 7.47 0.06 1.00
N GLY A 35 7.00 -1.04 0.45
CA GLY A 35 7.58 -1.66 -0.74
C GLY A 35 6.52 -2.01 -1.76
N VAL A 36 6.88 -1.90 -3.04
CA VAL A 36 5.99 -2.12 -4.18
C VAL A 36 6.59 -3.17 -5.12
N HIS A 37 5.91 -4.30 -5.30
CA HIS A 37 6.26 -5.31 -6.28
C HIS A 37 5.31 -5.24 -7.47
N ILE A 38 5.85 -5.14 -8.68
CA ILE A 38 5.07 -4.89 -9.89
C ILE A 38 5.32 -6.03 -10.87
N SER A 39 4.23 -6.62 -11.39
CA SER A 39 4.25 -7.47 -12.57
C SER A 39 3.29 -6.92 -13.62
N ALA A 40 3.67 -7.03 -14.90
CA ALA A 40 2.85 -6.54 -16.00
C ALA A 40 2.94 -7.45 -17.21
N SER A 41 1.82 -7.63 -17.90
CA SER A 41 1.71 -8.45 -19.11
C SER A 41 0.70 -7.86 -20.07
N ALA A 42 0.79 -8.24 -21.35
CA ALA A 42 -0.19 -7.85 -22.35
C ALA A 42 -0.49 -9.02 -23.29
N THR A 43 -1.68 -9.02 -23.87
CA THR A 43 -2.14 -10.00 -24.85
C THR A 43 -2.78 -9.29 -26.03
N ASP A 44 -2.61 -9.83 -27.24
CA ASP A 44 -3.18 -9.28 -28.46
C ASP A 44 -4.71 -9.32 -28.45
N ALA A 45 -5.32 -8.36 -29.15
CA ALA A 45 -6.72 -8.44 -29.53
C ALA A 45 -6.89 -9.39 -30.72
N THR A 46 -8.06 -9.99 -30.82
CA THR A 46 -8.51 -10.78 -31.98
C THR A 46 -9.91 -10.33 -32.40
N ALA A 47 -10.40 -10.80 -33.55
CA ALA A 47 -11.77 -10.47 -33.98
C ALA A 47 -12.86 -10.81 -32.95
N ASP A 48 -12.62 -11.83 -32.12
CA ASP A 48 -13.58 -12.36 -31.14
C ASP A 48 -13.26 -11.98 -29.69
N LYS A 49 -12.08 -11.36 -29.45
CA LYS A 49 -11.62 -11.09 -28.07
C LYS A 49 -10.78 -9.81 -28.00
N GLU A 50 -11.10 -8.96 -27.04
CA GLU A 50 -10.30 -7.79 -26.73
C GLU A 50 -8.89 -8.18 -26.25
N GLY A 51 -7.90 -7.43 -26.71
CA GLY A 51 -6.55 -7.44 -26.13
C GLY A 51 -6.58 -6.85 -24.74
N GLN A 52 -5.62 -7.25 -23.91
CA GLN A 52 -5.54 -6.82 -22.52
C GLN A 52 -4.12 -6.41 -22.15
N GLY A 53 -4.01 -5.33 -21.38
CA GLY A 53 -2.84 -5.02 -20.57
C GLY A 53 -3.22 -5.22 -19.10
N LYS A 54 -2.40 -5.96 -18.35
CA LYS A 54 -2.60 -6.19 -16.93
C LYS A 54 -1.37 -5.74 -16.15
N ALA A 55 -1.57 -4.86 -15.17
CA ALA A 55 -0.56 -4.48 -14.19
C ALA A 55 -1.03 -4.93 -12.80
N THR A 56 -0.28 -5.85 -12.19
CA THR A 56 -0.50 -6.31 -10.81
C THR A 56 0.52 -5.61 -9.92
N ILE A 57 0.03 -4.86 -8.96
CA ILE A 57 0.81 -4.03 -8.06
C ILE A 57 0.55 -4.51 -6.64
N ASN A 58 1.52 -5.25 -6.08
CA ASN A 58 1.47 -5.72 -4.69
C ASN A 58 2.23 -4.71 -3.82
N VAL A 59 1.59 -4.22 -2.79
CA VAL A 59 2.14 -3.26 -1.85
C VAL A 59 2.20 -3.88 -0.47
N ALA A 60 3.33 -3.74 0.21
CA ALA A 60 3.49 -4.09 1.60
C ALA A 60 3.95 -2.87 2.40
N VAL A 61 3.32 -2.67 3.56
CA VAL A 61 3.69 -1.67 4.55
C VAL A 61 4.05 -2.40 5.84
N ILE A 62 5.18 -2.04 6.42
CA ILE A 62 5.67 -2.68 7.64
C ILE A 62 6.15 -1.66 8.67
N THR A 63 6.03 -2.01 9.94
CA THR A 63 6.85 -1.45 11.01
C THR A 63 7.79 -2.52 11.54
N VAL A 64 9.00 -2.10 11.91
CA VAL A 64 10.08 -3.01 12.32
C VAL A 64 10.73 -2.48 13.59
N ASP A 65 10.99 -3.38 14.55
CA ASP A 65 11.66 -3.08 15.81
C ASP A 65 13.19 -2.97 15.67
N ALA A 66 13.86 -2.70 16.77
CA ALA A 66 15.33 -2.57 16.82
C ALA A 66 16.06 -3.90 16.51
N GLU A 67 15.41 -5.04 16.74
CA GLU A 67 15.93 -6.38 16.43
C GLU A 67 15.72 -6.79 14.97
N GLY A 68 15.08 -5.92 14.15
CA GLY A 68 14.80 -6.19 12.74
C GLY A 68 13.59 -7.11 12.51
N LYS A 69 12.69 -7.22 13.49
CA LYS A 69 11.46 -8.00 13.38
C LYS A 69 10.27 -7.13 13.05
N VAL A 70 9.41 -7.65 12.20
CA VAL A 70 8.15 -6.99 11.83
C VAL A 70 7.22 -6.93 13.05
N VAL A 71 6.77 -5.74 13.41
CA VAL A 71 5.80 -5.49 14.48
C VAL A 71 4.38 -5.45 13.92
N ALA A 72 4.20 -4.81 12.75
CA ALA A 72 2.95 -4.81 12.02
C ALA A 72 3.22 -4.90 10.51
N CYS A 73 2.30 -5.51 9.79
CA CYS A 73 2.34 -5.66 8.33
C CYS A 73 0.94 -5.45 7.78
N GLN A 74 0.83 -4.75 6.65
CA GLN A 74 -0.38 -4.65 5.84
C GLN A 74 -0.03 -4.83 4.37
N ILE A 75 -0.83 -5.63 3.64
CA ILE A 75 -0.63 -5.94 2.23
C ILE A 75 -1.92 -5.67 1.47
N ASP A 76 -1.81 -5.03 0.30
CA ASP A 76 -2.91 -4.95 -0.65
C ASP A 76 -2.38 -5.11 -2.08
N THR A 77 -3.29 -5.42 -3.00
CA THR A 77 -2.97 -5.64 -4.41
C THR A 77 -3.96 -4.92 -5.31
N ALA A 78 -3.46 -4.11 -6.23
CA ALA A 78 -4.23 -3.58 -7.36
C ALA A 78 -3.98 -4.43 -8.61
N ASP A 79 -5.03 -5.07 -9.14
CA ASP A 79 -5.04 -5.82 -10.40
C ASP A 79 -5.65 -4.97 -11.51
N ASN A 80 -4.87 -4.05 -12.06
CA ASN A 80 -5.34 -3.09 -13.05
C ASN A 80 -5.33 -3.72 -14.45
N THR A 81 -6.50 -4.11 -14.92
CA THR A 81 -6.68 -4.63 -16.28
C THR A 81 -7.29 -3.56 -17.17
N VAL A 82 -6.64 -3.30 -18.29
CA VAL A 82 -7.11 -2.40 -19.36
C VAL A 82 -7.29 -3.17 -20.66
N LYS A 83 -8.13 -2.69 -21.56
CA LYS A 83 -8.52 -3.40 -22.76
C LYS A 83 -8.38 -2.53 -24.01
N TYR A 84 -8.23 -3.18 -25.16
CA TYR A 84 -8.23 -2.56 -26.49
C TYR A 84 -8.80 -3.53 -27.52
N THR A 85 -9.40 -2.98 -28.58
CA THR A 85 -10.07 -3.77 -29.63
C THR A 85 -9.11 -4.15 -30.77
N ALA A 86 -9.56 -5.07 -31.62
CA ALA A 86 -8.86 -5.45 -32.86
C ALA A 86 -8.75 -4.33 -33.89
N GLU A 87 -9.52 -3.23 -33.72
CA GLU A 87 -9.43 -2.02 -34.55
C GLU A 87 -8.54 -0.94 -33.89
N GLY A 88 -7.71 -1.31 -32.93
CA GLY A 88 -6.78 -0.40 -32.28
C GLY A 88 -7.45 0.67 -31.42
N LYS A 89 -8.64 0.38 -30.85
CA LYS A 89 -9.34 1.32 -29.95
C LYS A 89 -9.04 0.99 -28.50
N ALA A 90 -8.63 1.98 -27.73
CA ALA A 90 -8.50 1.86 -26.29
C ALA A 90 -9.88 1.86 -25.62
N VAL A 91 -10.09 0.96 -24.65
CA VAL A 91 -11.34 0.86 -23.91
C VAL A 91 -11.16 1.55 -22.55
N ALA A 92 -12.06 2.49 -22.23
CA ALA A 92 -12.10 3.13 -20.92
C ALA A 92 -12.63 2.13 -19.88
N ASN A 93 -12.09 2.21 -18.65
CA ASN A 93 -12.55 1.45 -17.51
C ASN A 93 -13.39 2.37 -16.59
N ASP A 94 -14.48 1.85 -16.03
CA ASP A 94 -15.38 2.63 -15.16
C ASP A 94 -14.80 2.89 -13.76
N GLY A 95 -13.63 2.33 -13.44
CA GLY A 95 -12.91 2.52 -12.20
C GLY A 95 -12.05 1.32 -11.85
N PHE A 96 -11.17 1.53 -10.88
CA PHE A 96 -10.27 0.51 -10.38
C PHE A 96 -10.43 0.40 -8.87
N LYS A 97 -10.45 -0.84 -8.38
CA LYS A 97 -10.48 -1.18 -6.96
C LYS A 97 -9.35 -2.15 -6.67
N THR A 98 -8.77 -2.03 -5.50
CA THR A 98 -7.83 -3.02 -4.99
C THR A 98 -8.56 -4.31 -4.61
N LYS A 99 -7.82 -5.38 -4.36
CA LYS A 99 -8.43 -6.63 -3.91
C LYS A 99 -9.05 -6.51 -2.51
N TYR A 100 -8.46 -5.67 -1.67
CA TYR A 100 -9.01 -5.36 -0.35
C TYR A 100 -10.34 -4.59 -0.47
N GLU A 101 -10.40 -3.56 -1.33
CA GLU A 101 -11.62 -2.80 -1.61
C GLU A 101 -12.73 -3.63 -2.27
N LEU A 102 -12.37 -4.66 -3.03
CA LEU A 102 -13.33 -5.61 -3.59
C LEU A 102 -13.89 -6.54 -2.52
N GLY A 103 -13.11 -6.88 -1.50
CA GLY A 103 -13.55 -7.79 -0.45
C GLY A 103 -14.17 -9.06 -1.02
N ASN A 104 -15.41 -9.35 -0.64
CA ASN A 104 -16.15 -10.52 -1.15
C ASN A 104 -16.47 -10.44 -2.65
N ASP A 105 -16.52 -9.25 -3.24
CA ASP A 105 -16.77 -9.06 -4.68
C ASP A 105 -15.57 -9.52 -5.55
N TYR A 106 -14.39 -9.77 -4.94
CA TYR A 106 -13.30 -10.43 -5.63
C TYR A 106 -13.62 -11.90 -5.97
N ASN A 107 -14.54 -12.50 -5.23
CA ASN A 107 -15.21 -13.77 -5.55
C ASN A 107 -14.29 -15.00 -5.63
N MET A 108 -13.25 -15.09 -4.82
CA MET A 108 -12.41 -16.30 -4.75
C MET A 108 -13.16 -17.50 -4.22
N VAL A 109 -14.04 -17.31 -3.25
CA VAL A 109 -14.87 -18.38 -2.70
C VAL A 109 -15.94 -18.79 -3.72
N THR A 110 -16.69 -17.83 -4.25
CA THR A 110 -17.86 -18.10 -5.09
C THR A 110 -17.51 -18.71 -6.44
N TYR A 111 -16.48 -18.18 -7.12
CA TYR A 111 -16.12 -18.63 -8.47
C TYR A 111 -14.76 -19.33 -8.53
N GLY A 112 -13.86 -19.04 -7.58
CA GLY A 112 -12.53 -19.64 -7.53
C GLY A 112 -12.48 -20.97 -6.75
N GLY A 113 -13.52 -21.33 -6.02
CA GLY A 113 -13.57 -22.53 -5.18
C GLY A 113 -12.60 -22.49 -4.00
N ALA A 114 -12.11 -21.32 -3.63
CA ALA A 114 -11.22 -21.14 -2.48
C ALA A 114 -12.00 -21.26 -1.17
N ALA A 115 -11.30 -21.64 -0.08
CA ALA A 115 -11.91 -21.72 1.25
C ALA A 115 -12.12 -20.34 1.90
N LYS A 116 -11.36 -19.33 1.47
CA LYS A 116 -11.37 -17.96 1.98
C LYS A 116 -11.23 -16.95 0.83
N GLU A 117 -11.76 -15.76 1.03
CA GLU A 117 -11.56 -14.65 0.11
C GLU A 117 -10.09 -14.15 0.12
N TRP A 118 -9.72 -13.35 -0.86
CA TRP A 118 -8.34 -12.90 -1.02
C TRP A 118 -7.84 -12.12 0.21
N PHE A 119 -8.65 -11.18 0.70
CA PHE A 119 -8.28 -10.34 1.85
C PHE A 119 -8.08 -11.18 3.13
N GLU A 120 -8.92 -12.19 3.36
CA GLU A 120 -8.77 -13.10 4.51
C GLU A 120 -7.47 -13.93 4.42
N GLN A 121 -7.01 -14.23 3.21
CA GLN A 121 -5.77 -14.95 2.97
C GLN A 121 -4.54 -14.02 3.10
N ALA A 122 -4.67 -12.75 2.69
CA ALA A 122 -3.66 -11.72 2.92
C ALA A 122 -3.48 -11.46 4.43
N ASP A 123 -4.57 -11.25 5.19
CA ASP A 123 -4.54 -11.10 6.65
C ASP A 123 -3.88 -12.29 7.34
N ALA A 124 -4.17 -13.51 6.86
CA ALA A 124 -3.54 -14.72 7.39
C ALA A 124 -2.03 -14.74 7.15
N PHE A 125 -1.56 -14.29 5.98
CA PHE A 125 -0.13 -14.18 5.69
C PHE A 125 0.53 -13.08 6.52
N GLU A 126 -0.07 -11.92 6.65
CA GLU A 126 0.39 -10.81 7.49
C GLU A 126 0.61 -11.26 8.94
N SER A 127 -0.34 -12.05 9.48
CA SER A 127 -0.22 -12.60 10.84
C SER A 127 0.98 -13.53 11.03
N VAL A 128 1.39 -14.25 9.97
CA VAL A 128 2.57 -15.12 9.99
C VAL A 128 3.86 -14.31 9.86
N VAL A 129 3.82 -13.15 9.20
CA VAL A 129 4.96 -12.25 9.00
C VAL A 129 5.36 -11.54 10.31
N VAL A 130 4.39 -11.19 11.15
CA VAL A 130 4.64 -10.51 12.44
C VAL A 130 5.57 -11.33 13.32
N GLY A 131 6.55 -10.66 13.94
CA GLY A 131 7.59 -11.24 14.80
C GLY A 131 8.77 -11.87 14.05
N LYS A 132 8.81 -11.80 12.72
CA LYS A 132 9.87 -12.37 11.87
C LYS A 132 10.81 -11.31 11.33
N THR A 133 12.05 -11.73 11.11
CA THR A 133 13.04 -11.00 10.34
C THR A 133 12.83 -11.22 8.85
N LEU A 134 13.48 -10.42 8.00
CA LEU A 134 13.40 -10.56 6.54
C LEU A 134 13.81 -11.97 6.05
N ASP A 135 14.87 -12.54 6.60
CA ASP A 135 15.34 -13.86 6.18
C ASP A 135 14.34 -14.97 6.56
N GLU A 136 13.69 -14.86 7.72
CA GLU A 136 12.63 -15.76 8.14
C GLU A 136 11.38 -15.62 7.25
N ILE A 137 11.06 -14.39 6.78
CA ILE A 137 9.95 -14.13 5.85
C ILE A 137 10.24 -14.74 4.48
N LYS A 138 11.46 -14.59 3.96
CA LYS A 138 11.89 -15.23 2.71
C LYS A 138 11.73 -16.74 2.75
N ALA A 139 12.04 -17.36 3.90
CA ALA A 139 11.90 -18.79 4.11
C ALA A 139 10.43 -19.27 4.19
N LEU A 140 9.44 -18.36 4.22
CA LEU A 140 8.02 -18.71 4.13
C LEU A 140 7.57 -19.10 2.72
N VAL A 141 8.36 -18.82 1.68
CA VAL A 141 8.03 -19.21 0.30
C VAL A 141 8.47 -20.63 0.03
N ALA A 142 7.52 -21.50 -0.29
CA ALA A 142 7.76 -22.88 -0.68
C ALA A 142 7.84 -23.02 -2.22
N GLU A 143 8.04 -24.24 -2.70
CA GLU A 143 8.06 -24.55 -4.13
C GLU A 143 6.77 -24.10 -4.84
N GLY A 144 6.90 -23.57 -6.04
CA GLY A 144 5.77 -23.03 -6.81
C GLY A 144 5.25 -21.67 -6.29
N GLY A 145 5.98 -21.00 -5.39
CA GLY A 145 5.65 -19.68 -4.90
C GLY A 145 4.54 -19.64 -3.84
N LYS A 146 4.05 -20.80 -3.39
CA LYS A 146 3.09 -20.89 -2.30
C LYS A 146 3.77 -20.73 -0.94
N GLY A 147 2.98 -20.51 0.08
CA GLY A 147 3.48 -20.49 1.46
C GLY A 147 3.86 -21.89 1.94
N THR A 148 4.76 -21.94 2.93
CA THR A 148 5.07 -23.15 3.70
C THR A 148 3.83 -23.66 4.46
N ASP A 149 3.92 -24.84 5.07
CA ASP A 149 2.84 -25.40 5.89
C ASP A 149 2.38 -24.44 7.00
N ALA A 150 3.28 -23.64 7.56
CA ALA A 150 2.91 -22.62 8.56
C ALA A 150 1.97 -21.56 7.98
N VAL A 151 2.21 -21.11 6.74
CA VAL A 151 1.39 -20.13 6.03
C VAL A 151 0.05 -20.75 5.62
N ILE A 152 0.08 -21.98 5.09
CA ILE A 152 -1.12 -22.72 4.68
C ILE A 152 -2.04 -22.99 5.90
N ASN A 153 -1.47 -23.43 7.02
CA ASN A 153 -2.21 -23.71 8.25
C ASN A 153 -2.81 -22.43 8.89
N ALA A 154 -2.19 -21.27 8.68
CA ALA A 154 -2.76 -19.98 9.07
C ALA A 154 -3.99 -19.60 8.20
N GLY A 155 -4.10 -20.18 7.01
CA GLY A 155 -5.23 -19.98 6.10
C GLY A 155 -4.90 -19.22 4.82
N CYS A 156 -3.62 -19.03 4.49
CA CYS A 156 -3.18 -18.46 3.21
C CYS A 156 -2.70 -19.59 2.28
N THR A 157 -3.45 -19.86 1.21
CA THR A 157 -3.16 -20.92 0.22
C THR A 157 -2.82 -20.37 -1.17
N ILE A 158 -2.87 -19.05 -1.34
CA ILE A 158 -2.46 -18.36 -2.58
C ILE A 158 -0.93 -18.31 -2.70
N THR A 159 -0.43 -17.88 -3.85
CA THR A 159 1.01 -17.60 -4.01
C THR A 159 1.39 -16.38 -3.19
N VAL A 160 2.54 -16.46 -2.51
CA VAL A 160 3.04 -15.41 -1.61
C VAL A 160 4.37 -14.79 -2.08
N THR A 161 4.92 -15.27 -3.19
CA THR A 161 6.19 -14.77 -3.73
C THR A 161 6.17 -13.26 -3.93
N GLU A 162 5.09 -12.72 -4.51
CA GLU A 162 4.98 -11.28 -4.79
C GLU A 162 4.78 -10.47 -3.51
N PHE A 163 4.10 -11.03 -2.51
CA PHE A 163 3.98 -10.41 -1.17
C PHE A 163 5.35 -10.32 -0.50
N VAL A 164 6.12 -11.41 -0.53
CA VAL A 164 7.48 -11.40 -0.01
C VAL A 164 8.35 -10.41 -0.79
N GLY A 165 8.23 -10.34 -2.12
CA GLY A 165 8.92 -9.35 -2.94
C GLY A 165 8.59 -7.90 -2.57
N ALA A 166 7.32 -7.60 -2.24
CA ALA A 166 6.92 -6.29 -1.72
C ALA A 166 7.51 -6.03 -0.33
N ILE A 167 7.49 -7.02 0.57
CA ILE A 167 8.08 -6.91 1.91
C ILE A 167 9.60 -6.69 1.83
N GLU A 168 10.33 -7.39 0.96
CA GLU A 168 11.77 -7.16 0.73
C GLU A 168 12.07 -5.70 0.39
N LYS A 169 11.27 -5.13 -0.51
CA LYS A 169 11.39 -3.71 -0.87
C LYS A 169 11.00 -2.79 0.29
N ALA A 170 10.01 -3.16 1.11
CA ALA A 170 9.65 -2.41 2.30
C ALA A 170 10.81 -2.38 3.32
N PHE A 171 11.50 -3.51 3.52
CA PHE A 171 12.71 -3.55 4.35
C PHE A 171 13.85 -2.70 3.78
N ALA A 172 14.03 -2.67 2.46
CA ALA A 172 15.03 -1.83 1.82
C ALA A 172 14.73 -0.31 1.97
N ASN A 173 13.46 0.04 2.19
CA ASN A 173 12.96 1.41 2.32
C ASN A 173 12.68 1.81 3.79
N LEU A 174 13.16 1.04 4.77
CA LEU A 174 12.96 1.36 6.19
C LEU A 174 13.61 2.70 6.56
N ALA A 175 12.83 3.57 7.17
CA ALA A 175 13.26 4.84 7.73
C ALA A 175 12.84 4.97 9.20
N ASP A 176 13.55 5.79 9.96
CA ASP A 176 13.17 6.15 11.32
C ASP A 176 11.81 6.88 11.29
N SER A 177 10.95 6.57 12.26
CA SER A 177 9.61 7.13 12.32
C SER A 177 9.16 7.39 13.75
N ASN A 178 7.99 8.02 13.91
CA ASN A 178 7.32 8.15 15.20
C ASN A 178 6.27 7.05 15.44
N ALA A 179 6.19 6.04 14.56
CA ALA A 179 5.33 4.89 14.77
C ALA A 179 5.76 4.09 16.01
N THR A 180 4.82 3.54 16.73
CA THR A 180 5.01 2.68 17.89
C THR A 180 4.20 1.40 17.72
N ALA A 181 4.30 0.47 18.65
CA ALA A 181 3.53 -0.76 18.63
C ALA A 181 2.00 -0.53 18.71
N SER A 182 1.57 0.63 19.23
CA SER A 182 0.15 1.03 19.27
C SER A 182 -0.35 1.69 18.00
N SER A 183 0.53 2.04 17.06
CA SER A 183 0.14 2.65 15.78
C SER A 183 -0.52 1.62 14.85
N THR A 184 -1.56 2.05 14.15
CA THR A 184 -2.23 1.24 13.13
C THR A 184 -1.66 1.54 11.76
N LEU A 185 -1.28 0.50 11.01
CA LEU A 185 -0.88 0.66 9.61
C LEU A 185 -2.11 0.81 8.73
N LYS A 186 -2.02 1.69 7.75
CA LYS A 186 -3.05 1.96 6.74
C LYS A 186 -2.41 2.09 5.36
N LEU A 187 -3.12 1.59 4.35
CA LEU A 187 -2.68 1.58 2.96
C LEU A 187 -3.85 1.96 2.05
N GLY A 188 -3.66 2.97 1.22
CA GLY A 188 -4.64 3.40 0.22
C GLY A 188 -4.01 3.47 -1.17
N MET A 189 -4.77 3.07 -2.19
CA MET A 189 -4.35 3.13 -3.59
C MET A 189 -5.44 3.79 -4.44
N SER A 190 -5.03 4.68 -5.35
CA SER A 190 -5.91 5.30 -6.33
C SER A 190 -5.33 5.14 -7.72
N THR A 191 -6.10 4.56 -8.64
CA THR A 191 -5.67 4.31 -10.03
C THR A 191 -6.45 5.19 -10.99
N GLU A 192 -5.72 5.88 -11.85
CA GLU A 192 -6.24 6.64 -12.98
C GLU A 192 -5.85 5.99 -14.30
N GLN A 193 -6.68 6.16 -15.30
CA GLN A 193 -6.47 5.65 -16.66
C GLN A 193 -6.34 6.81 -17.65
N SER A 194 -5.40 6.69 -18.57
CA SER A 194 -5.36 7.54 -19.77
C SER A 194 -5.28 6.70 -21.03
N THR A 195 -6.02 7.07 -22.05
CA THR A 195 -6.20 6.29 -23.28
C THR A 195 -5.86 7.10 -24.51
N ALA A 196 -5.33 6.43 -25.52
CA ALA A 196 -5.21 6.96 -26.88
C ALA A 196 -5.41 5.81 -27.87
N ASP A 197 -6.27 6.04 -28.88
CA ASP A 197 -6.48 5.08 -29.96
C ASP A 197 -5.24 4.98 -30.85
N ALA A 198 -5.05 3.80 -31.45
CA ALA A 198 -4.06 3.63 -32.50
C ALA A 198 -4.54 4.24 -33.83
N THR A 199 -3.59 4.63 -34.66
CA THR A 199 -3.77 5.02 -36.06
C THR A 199 -2.81 4.23 -36.94
N GLU A 200 -2.91 4.35 -38.26
CA GLU A 200 -1.98 3.68 -39.19
C GLU A 200 -0.51 4.06 -38.90
N ASP A 201 -0.27 5.29 -38.47
CA ASP A 201 1.08 5.83 -38.27
C ASP A 201 1.53 5.86 -36.81
N LYS A 202 0.64 5.55 -35.85
CA LYS A 202 0.94 5.70 -34.42
C LYS A 202 0.24 4.65 -33.57
N ASN A 203 1.03 4.00 -32.73
CA ASN A 203 0.47 3.09 -31.71
C ASN A 203 -0.50 3.79 -30.77
N GLY A 204 -1.58 3.10 -30.46
CA GLY A 204 -2.46 3.43 -29.37
C GLY A 204 -1.80 3.14 -28.02
N SER A 205 -2.42 3.64 -26.98
CA SER A 205 -1.96 3.37 -25.62
C SER A 205 -3.09 3.35 -24.61
N ASN A 206 -2.91 2.53 -23.60
CA ASN A 206 -3.76 2.48 -22.42
C ASN A 206 -2.85 2.45 -21.21
N GLN A 207 -2.79 3.55 -20.46
CA GLN A 207 -1.90 3.69 -19.32
C GLN A 207 -2.71 3.69 -18.03
N VAL A 208 -2.25 2.93 -17.05
CA VAL A 208 -2.70 3.02 -15.66
C VAL A 208 -1.62 3.71 -14.83
N ALA A 209 -2.06 4.63 -13.98
CA ALA A 209 -1.23 5.32 -13.00
C ALA A 209 -1.81 5.07 -11.61
N THR A 210 -1.17 4.21 -10.82
CA THR A 210 -1.60 3.88 -9.46
C THR A 210 -0.75 4.65 -8.47
N THR A 211 -1.38 5.60 -7.80
CA THR A 211 -0.79 6.32 -6.67
C THR A 211 -1.06 5.55 -5.38
N ILE A 212 -0.05 5.40 -4.55
CA ILE A 212 -0.02 4.62 -3.33
C ILE A 212 0.32 5.56 -2.19
N VAL A 213 -0.44 5.49 -1.11
CA VAL A 213 -0.15 6.17 0.16
C VAL A 213 -0.25 5.17 1.28
N ALA A 214 0.78 5.12 2.10
CA ALA A 214 0.83 4.33 3.32
C ALA A 214 1.07 5.22 4.53
N ALA A 215 0.45 4.90 5.66
CA ALA A 215 0.62 5.63 6.89
C ALA A 215 0.63 4.69 8.11
N ALA A 216 1.36 5.11 9.14
CA ALA A 216 1.12 4.67 10.52
C ALA A 216 0.34 5.77 11.22
N ILE A 217 -0.77 5.41 11.87
CA ILE A 217 -1.71 6.33 12.52
C ILE A 217 -1.76 6.00 14.01
N ASP A 218 -1.65 7.02 14.86
CA ASP A 218 -1.73 6.89 16.31
C ASP A 218 -3.19 6.77 16.81
N ALA A 219 -3.35 6.62 18.12
CA ALA A 219 -4.65 6.51 18.77
C ALA A 219 -5.51 7.79 18.67
N GLU A 220 -4.89 8.93 18.42
CA GLU A 220 -5.53 10.22 18.22
C GLU A 220 -5.96 10.45 16.76
N GLY A 221 -5.72 9.48 15.86
CA GLY A 221 -6.02 9.56 14.43
C GLY A 221 -5.04 10.44 13.65
N LYS A 222 -3.83 10.67 14.19
CA LYS A 222 -2.78 11.45 13.54
C LYS A 222 -1.79 10.53 12.85
N VAL A 223 -1.38 10.90 11.65
CA VAL A 223 -0.30 10.24 10.93
C VAL A 223 1.02 10.48 11.66
N VAL A 224 1.70 9.42 12.04
CA VAL A 224 3.01 9.44 12.72
C VAL A 224 4.15 8.98 11.81
N ALA A 225 3.82 8.32 10.70
CA ALA A 225 4.72 8.02 9.60
C ALA A 225 3.92 7.96 8.29
N ALA A 226 4.52 8.40 7.18
CA ALA A 226 3.90 8.34 5.87
C ALA A 226 4.92 7.97 4.78
N ALA A 227 4.47 7.22 3.79
CA ALA A 227 5.18 6.98 2.54
C ALA A 227 4.20 7.03 1.37
N ASN A 228 4.67 7.46 0.21
CA ASN A 228 3.90 7.40 -1.02
C ASN A 228 4.77 6.89 -2.18
N ASP A 229 4.14 6.38 -3.21
CA ASP A 229 4.76 6.02 -4.47
C ASP A 229 3.73 6.14 -5.62
N CYS A 230 4.18 6.00 -6.85
CA CYS A 230 3.31 5.93 -8.01
C CYS A 230 3.87 4.94 -9.03
N VAL A 231 3.02 4.04 -9.50
CA VAL A 231 3.33 3.07 -10.56
C VAL A 231 2.61 3.48 -11.82
N GLN A 232 3.36 3.71 -12.90
CA GLN A 232 2.80 3.98 -14.23
C GLN A 232 3.15 2.85 -15.19
N VAL A 233 2.14 2.14 -15.68
CA VAL A 233 2.33 1.12 -16.71
C VAL A 233 1.54 1.53 -17.95
N LYS A 234 2.26 1.65 -19.07
CA LYS A 234 1.69 2.05 -20.36
C LYS A 234 1.71 0.86 -21.30
N PHE A 235 0.55 0.32 -21.58
CA PHE A 235 0.34 -0.71 -22.59
C PHE A 235 0.14 -0.06 -23.95
N THR A 236 0.93 -0.47 -24.93
CA THR A 236 0.85 0.04 -26.30
C THR A 236 0.41 -1.08 -27.25
N PHE A 237 -0.31 -0.70 -28.31
CA PHE A 237 -0.85 -1.61 -29.32
C PHE A 237 -0.94 -0.91 -30.67
N ASP A 238 -0.87 -1.66 -31.76
CA ASP A 238 -1.00 -1.12 -33.12
C ASP A 238 -2.47 -1.00 -33.58
N ALA A 239 -2.68 -0.52 -34.80
CA ALA A 239 -4.01 -0.34 -35.39
C ALA A 239 -4.80 -1.64 -35.62
N ALA A 240 -4.14 -2.79 -35.54
CA ALA A 240 -4.76 -4.13 -35.61
C ALA A 240 -4.96 -4.75 -34.22
N GLY A 241 -4.74 -4.00 -33.15
CA GLY A 241 -4.88 -4.45 -31.77
C GLY A 241 -3.78 -5.45 -31.32
N VAL A 242 -2.65 -5.50 -32.04
CA VAL A 242 -1.50 -6.31 -31.63
C VAL A 242 -0.72 -5.54 -30.58
N SER A 243 -0.44 -6.18 -29.45
CA SER A 243 0.33 -5.57 -28.38
C SER A 243 1.77 -5.27 -28.83
N THR A 244 2.21 -4.06 -28.55
CA THR A 244 3.61 -3.64 -28.71
C THR A 244 4.28 -3.37 -27.35
N TYR A 245 3.66 -3.86 -26.27
CA TYR A 245 4.20 -3.77 -24.91
C TYR A 245 5.39 -4.70 -24.73
N ASP A 246 6.51 -4.16 -24.26
CA ASP A 246 7.72 -4.93 -24.00
C ASP A 246 7.69 -5.52 -22.57
N ALA A 247 7.16 -6.74 -22.45
CA ALA A 247 7.07 -7.45 -21.18
C ALA A 247 8.43 -7.93 -20.64
N THR A 248 9.52 -7.80 -21.40
CA THR A 248 10.88 -8.15 -20.93
C THR A 248 11.48 -7.10 -20.03
N LYS A 249 10.95 -5.88 -20.07
CA LYS A 249 11.34 -4.79 -19.18
C LYS A 249 10.56 -4.84 -17.89
N ALA A 250 11.29 -4.98 -16.79
CA ALA A 250 10.67 -4.89 -15.47
C ALA A 250 10.01 -3.50 -15.27
N ALA A 251 8.74 -3.50 -14.87
CA ALA A 251 8.07 -2.27 -14.48
C ALA A 251 8.66 -1.77 -13.16
N GLN A 252 8.86 -0.47 -13.06
CA GLN A 252 9.41 0.21 -11.88
C GLN A 252 8.47 1.31 -11.42
N SER A 253 8.41 1.54 -10.12
CA SER A 253 7.71 2.68 -9.56
C SER A 253 8.50 3.98 -9.81
N LYS A 254 7.88 5.12 -9.60
CA LYS A 254 8.58 6.42 -9.74
C LYS A 254 9.71 6.57 -8.73
N ARG A 255 9.56 6.01 -7.53
CA ARG A 255 10.65 5.99 -6.53
C ARG A 255 11.81 5.11 -6.97
N GLU A 256 11.53 3.93 -7.51
CA GLU A 256 12.56 3.02 -8.04
C GLU A 256 13.30 3.63 -9.25
N LEU A 257 12.60 4.39 -10.08
CA LEU A 257 13.21 5.14 -11.18
C LEU A 257 14.10 6.27 -10.65
N GLY A 258 13.75 6.88 -9.52
CA GLY A 258 14.51 7.99 -8.94
C GLY A 258 14.73 9.11 -9.96
N ALA A 259 15.95 9.56 -10.13
CA ALA A 259 16.33 10.58 -11.12
C ALA A 259 16.12 10.13 -12.58
N ASN A 260 16.05 8.82 -12.85
CA ASN A 260 15.76 8.30 -14.20
C ASN A 260 14.30 8.53 -14.62
N TYR A 261 13.41 8.90 -13.69
CA TYR A 261 12.08 9.40 -14.05
C TYR A 261 12.17 10.71 -14.85
N GLY A 262 13.20 11.51 -14.58
CA GLY A 262 13.69 12.59 -15.46
C GLY A 262 12.89 13.87 -15.39
N MET A 263 12.29 14.22 -14.25
CA MET A 263 11.57 15.50 -14.11
C MET A 263 12.50 16.70 -14.23
N VAL A 264 13.69 16.62 -13.65
CA VAL A 264 14.71 17.67 -13.77
C VAL A 264 15.31 17.65 -15.17
N ALA A 265 15.74 16.46 -15.63
CA ALA A 265 16.48 16.34 -16.89
C ALA A 265 15.64 16.66 -18.14
N TYR A 266 14.35 16.32 -18.14
CA TYR A 266 13.48 16.44 -19.32
C TYR A 266 12.22 17.28 -19.10
N GLY A 267 11.82 17.46 -17.83
CA GLY A 267 10.59 18.17 -17.47
C GLY A 267 10.81 19.61 -17.01
N ASN A 268 12.07 20.10 -16.97
CA ASN A 268 12.41 21.42 -16.41
C ASN A 268 11.92 21.67 -14.97
N ALA A 269 11.68 20.62 -14.21
CA ALA A 269 11.31 20.75 -12.82
C ALA A 269 12.52 21.13 -11.95
N ALA A 270 12.28 21.82 -10.84
CA ALA A 270 13.33 22.17 -9.88
C ALA A 270 13.79 20.97 -9.04
N LYS A 271 12.95 19.94 -8.91
CA LYS A 271 13.16 18.73 -8.11
C LYS A 271 12.63 17.50 -8.84
N GLU A 272 13.23 16.35 -8.59
CA GLU A 272 12.73 15.07 -9.07
C GLU A 272 11.40 14.69 -8.37
N TRP A 273 10.67 13.74 -8.95
CA TRP A 273 9.36 13.33 -8.43
C TRP A 273 9.43 12.86 -6.98
N PHE A 274 10.42 12.03 -6.66
CA PHE A 274 10.56 11.47 -5.31
C PHE A 274 10.86 12.54 -4.26
N GLU A 275 11.63 13.58 -4.60
CA GLU A 275 11.92 14.69 -3.68
C GLU A 275 10.66 15.52 -3.37
N GLN A 276 9.78 15.68 -4.36
CA GLN A 276 8.50 16.37 -4.20
C GLN A 276 7.50 15.51 -3.42
N ALA A 277 7.52 14.20 -3.67
CA ALA A 277 6.73 13.22 -2.93
C ALA A 277 7.15 13.15 -1.44
N ASP A 278 8.44 13.25 -1.14
CA ASP A 278 8.98 13.31 0.23
C ASP A 278 8.53 14.60 0.95
N ALA A 279 8.52 15.72 0.23
CA ALA A 279 8.00 16.97 0.77
C ALA A 279 6.51 16.88 1.15
N PHE A 280 5.71 16.17 0.34
CA PHE A 280 4.30 15.90 0.66
C PHE A 280 4.17 14.96 1.86
N ASN A 281 4.96 13.86 1.93
CA ASN A 281 4.94 12.94 3.08
C ASN A 281 5.27 13.66 4.40
N ALA A 282 6.25 14.55 4.38
CA ALA A 282 6.63 15.32 5.56
C ALA A 282 5.47 16.19 6.08
N LEU A 283 4.64 16.72 5.19
CA LEU A 283 3.44 17.48 5.56
C LEU A 283 2.32 16.62 6.12
N CYS A 284 2.26 15.34 5.77
CA CYS A 284 1.23 14.41 6.27
C CYS A 284 1.44 14.10 7.76
N VAL A 285 2.67 14.10 8.25
CA VAL A 285 2.99 13.79 9.66
C VAL A 285 2.37 14.83 10.60
N GLY A 286 1.64 14.37 11.59
CA GLY A 286 0.89 15.17 12.56
C GLY A 286 -0.51 15.58 12.10
N LYS A 287 -0.92 15.27 10.87
CA LYS A 287 -2.26 15.55 10.33
C LYS A 287 -3.17 14.31 10.44
N THR A 288 -4.46 14.56 10.46
CA THR A 288 -5.48 13.52 10.23
C THR A 288 -5.63 13.25 8.73
N VAL A 289 -6.27 12.14 8.36
CA VAL A 289 -6.61 11.82 6.96
C VAL A 289 -7.39 12.98 6.32
N ALA A 290 -8.41 13.50 6.97
CA ALA A 290 -9.20 14.63 6.46
C ALA A 290 -8.36 15.90 6.21
N GLU A 291 -7.39 16.20 7.09
CA GLU A 291 -6.45 17.31 6.91
C GLU A 291 -5.50 17.09 5.73
N ILE A 292 -5.12 15.83 5.46
CA ILE A 292 -4.29 15.46 4.30
C ILE A 292 -5.09 15.61 3.00
N VAL A 293 -6.33 15.13 2.97
CA VAL A 293 -7.22 15.28 1.81
C VAL A 293 -7.42 16.76 1.46
N ALA A 294 -7.52 17.63 2.45
CA ALA A 294 -7.64 19.08 2.28
C ALA A 294 -6.37 19.78 1.74
N LEU A 295 -5.24 19.07 1.61
CA LEU A 295 -4.01 19.62 1.01
C LEU A 295 -4.11 19.76 -0.53
N CYS A 296 -5.12 19.18 -1.17
CA CYS A 296 -5.35 19.32 -2.61
C CYS A 296 -6.20 20.56 -2.91
N GLY A 297 -5.71 21.42 -3.79
CA GLY A 297 -6.47 22.56 -4.31
C GLY A 297 -7.46 22.17 -5.42
N ALA A 298 -8.32 23.07 -5.81
CA ALA A 298 -9.33 22.86 -6.87
C ALA A 298 -8.71 22.62 -8.27
N ASP A 299 -7.46 22.97 -8.45
CA ASP A 299 -6.67 22.77 -9.68
C ASP A 299 -5.89 21.44 -9.67
N ASN A 300 -6.16 20.55 -8.71
CA ASN A 300 -5.46 19.27 -8.46
C ASN A 300 -4.00 19.41 -8.00
N TYR A 301 -3.47 20.63 -7.93
CA TYR A 301 -2.18 20.89 -7.29
C TYR A 301 -2.35 21.07 -5.79
N GLY A 302 -1.21 21.02 -5.08
CA GLY A 302 -1.21 21.28 -3.64
C GLY A 302 -1.60 22.72 -3.31
N THR A 303 -2.13 22.93 -2.10
CA THR A 303 -2.33 24.24 -1.50
C THR A 303 -1.01 25.02 -1.44
N ASP A 304 -1.03 26.31 -1.04
CA ASP A 304 0.18 27.09 -0.88
C ASP A 304 1.14 26.50 0.17
N GLU A 305 0.61 25.83 1.19
CA GLU A 305 1.41 25.04 2.17
C GLU A 305 2.24 23.96 1.48
N VAL A 306 1.61 23.18 0.61
CA VAL A 306 2.25 22.07 -0.14
C VAL A 306 3.31 22.62 -1.11
N LYS A 307 2.98 23.68 -1.85
CA LYS A 307 3.91 24.34 -2.77
C LYS A 307 5.12 24.93 -2.04
N THR A 308 4.88 25.53 -0.88
CA THR A 308 5.97 26.11 -0.03
C THR A 308 6.86 25.03 0.55
N ALA A 309 6.34 23.86 0.88
CA ALA A 309 7.12 22.70 1.31
C ALA A 309 8.01 22.12 0.17
N GLY A 310 7.71 22.45 -1.07
CA GLY A 310 8.48 22.06 -2.24
C GLY A 310 7.88 20.93 -3.05
N CYS A 311 6.58 20.68 -2.91
CA CYS A 311 5.80 19.80 -3.79
C CYS A 311 4.94 20.66 -4.72
N THR A 312 5.29 20.70 -5.99
CA THR A 312 4.63 21.51 -7.03
C THR A 312 3.99 20.66 -8.14
N ILE A 313 3.98 19.33 -7.97
CA ILE A 313 3.29 18.39 -8.85
C ILE A 313 1.81 18.30 -8.49
N LEU A 314 1.04 17.63 -9.34
CA LEU A 314 -0.34 17.23 -9.02
C LEU A 314 -0.35 16.34 -7.78
N VAL A 315 -1.21 16.63 -6.83
CA VAL A 315 -1.35 15.90 -5.56
C VAL A 315 -2.70 15.21 -5.40
N ASP A 316 -3.60 15.37 -6.36
CA ASP A 316 -4.93 14.75 -6.32
C ASP A 316 -4.86 13.23 -6.22
N GLY A 317 -3.90 12.59 -6.91
CA GLY A 317 -3.64 11.15 -6.75
C GLY A 317 -3.25 10.78 -5.32
N PHE A 318 -2.39 11.58 -4.65
CA PHE A 318 -2.00 11.35 -3.26
C PHE A 318 -3.18 11.51 -2.31
N THR A 319 -3.98 12.56 -2.49
CA THR A 319 -5.12 12.82 -1.61
C THR A 319 -6.26 11.83 -1.84
N LYS A 320 -6.52 11.39 -3.07
CA LYS A 320 -7.46 10.30 -3.38
C LYS A 320 -7.02 8.96 -2.77
N ALA A 321 -5.72 8.67 -2.78
CA ALA A 321 -5.20 7.47 -2.13
C ALA A 321 -5.24 7.61 -0.60
N ALA A 322 -4.94 8.79 -0.06
CA ALA A 322 -5.02 9.07 1.37
C ALA A 322 -6.45 8.99 1.92
N ASP A 323 -7.46 9.41 1.16
CA ASP A 323 -8.89 9.29 1.53
C ASP A 323 -9.33 7.83 1.80
N LYS A 324 -8.56 6.86 1.31
CA LYS A 324 -8.78 5.43 1.51
C LYS A 324 -8.04 4.85 2.74
N LEU A 325 -7.39 5.70 3.53
CA LEU A 325 -6.72 5.28 4.77
C LEU A 325 -7.70 5.15 5.96
N ASP A 326 -8.92 5.62 5.84
CA ASP A 326 -9.95 5.59 6.90
C ASP A 326 -10.49 4.18 7.16
#